data_a500876524ce9efe809446b5c278efda
#
_entry.id   a500876524ce9efe809446b5c278efda
#
_cell.length_a   1.000
_cell.length_b   1.000
_cell.length_c   1.000
_cell.angle_alpha   90.00
_cell.angle_beta   90.00
_cell.angle_gamma   90.00
#
_symmetry.space_group_name_H-M   'P 1'
#
loop_
_entity.id
_entity.type
_entity.pdbx_description
1 polymer ?
#
loop_
_entity_poly.entity_id
_entity_poly.type
_entity_poly.pdbx_seq_one_letter_code
_entity_poly.pdbx_strand_id
1 'polypeptide(L)'
;RIFSRNMLICIFTGFTSGLPLYFLYSLIPAWLRLEKIDLKTIGLFALIGFPYTWKFIWSPLLDSVRLPFLGLRRGWMLVMQIALLLLLAAYAFVRPQEHLSIILGLSLVVAFFSASQDIVIDAFRREVLSDEELVLGNSLYVNAYRISSLIPASLSLILADRMPWSSVFIITALFMIPGLLATLFVAREPAQQPVGAKGFKDTVVEPFRDFFTRQSVKQALIILAFIVLYKLGDSMATALAPAFYIDMGFSATDIGLIAKNAGLWPAVIFGIIGGIWVNKLGVNRALWLFGLVQWVTILGFAWLASFGHFEHVGASERTMLAVVIAAEAVGVGLGTVAFVSYMAQQTNTAFTATQFALLSSLSAVPRTFMNATAGFLIEAMGYVNFFWLCFMLGIPGMLLLFKVAPWNGDKA
;
A
#
# COMPACT_ATOMS: atom_id res chain seq x y z
N ARG A 1 -25.02 9.28 11.99
CA ARG A 1 -24.20 9.83 10.89
C ARG A 1 -23.36 8.76 10.16
N ILE A 2 -22.72 7.84 10.89
CA ILE A 2 -21.88 6.75 10.33
C ILE A 2 -22.66 5.82 9.39
N PHE A 3 -23.96 5.64 9.62
CA PHE A 3 -24.81 4.80 8.79
C PHE A 3 -25.58 5.58 7.72
N SER A 4 -25.22 6.83 7.43
CA SER A 4 -25.80 7.56 6.32
C SER A 4 -25.41 6.89 4.99
N ARG A 5 -26.21 7.12 3.95
CA ARG A 5 -25.95 6.54 2.62
C ARG A 5 -24.55 6.87 2.10
N ASN A 6 -24.11 8.13 2.25
CA ASN A 6 -22.79 8.56 1.82
C ASN A 6 -21.67 7.91 2.62
N MET A 7 -21.86 7.72 3.93
CA MET A 7 -20.87 7.05 4.77
C MET A 7 -20.77 5.55 4.46
N LEU A 8 -21.90 4.89 4.22
CA LEU A 8 -21.91 3.48 3.80
C LEU A 8 -21.19 3.27 2.47
N ILE A 9 -21.40 4.16 1.50
CA ILE A 9 -20.69 4.04 0.22
C ILE A 9 -19.19 4.27 0.38
N CYS A 10 -18.76 5.11 1.30
CA CYS A 10 -17.32 5.26 1.62
C CYS A 10 -16.74 3.96 2.18
N ILE A 11 -17.44 3.26 3.04
CA ILE A 11 -17.02 1.97 3.60
C ILE A 11 -16.92 0.92 2.49
N PHE A 12 -17.94 0.76 1.67
CA PHE A 12 -17.97 -0.25 0.60
C PHE A 12 -16.93 0.04 -0.48
N THR A 13 -16.76 1.29 -0.87
CA THR A 13 -15.76 1.67 -1.88
C THR A 13 -14.35 1.53 -1.34
N GLY A 14 -14.11 1.83 -0.08
CA GLY A 14 -12.82 1.59 0.57
C GLY A 14 -12.46 0.11 0.58
N PHE A 15 -13.41 -0.74 0.93
CA PHE A 15 -13.22 -2.18 0.92
C PHE A 15 -12.90 -2.72 -0.48
N THR A 16 -13.69 -2.36 -1.48
CA THR A 16 -13.48 -2.83 -2.86
C THR A 16 -12.19 -2.28 -3.49
N SER A 17 -11.74 -1.12 -3.05
CA SER A 17 -10.49 -0.52 -3.51
C SER A 17 -9.26 -1.23 -2.94
N GLY A 18 -9.30 -1.59 -1.66
CA GLY A 18 -8.17 -2.23 -0.99
C GLY A 18 -7.98 -3.70 -1.33
N LEU A 19 -9.06 -4.42 -1.60
CA LEU A 19 -9.02 -5.87 -1.83
C LEU A 19 -8.04 -6.28 -2.95
N PRO A 20 -8.07 -5.71 -4.16
CA PRO A 20 -7.14 -6.08 -5.23
C PRO A 20 -5.69 -5.76 -4.89
N LEU A 21 -5.43 -4.66 -4.22
CA LEU A 21 -4.07 -4.28 -3.82
C LEU A 21 -3.44 -5.33 -2.90
N TYR A 22 -4.13 -5.69 -1.84
CA TYR A 22 -3.63 -6.68 -0.89
C TYR A 22 -3.62 -8.09 -1.46
N PHE A 23 -4.50 -8.38 -2.41
CA PHE A 23 -4.44 -9.59 -3.21
C PHE A 23 -3.08 -9.71 -3.92
N LEU A 24 -2.66 -8.67 -4.61
CA LEU A 24 -1.40 -8.65 -5.36
C LEU A 24 -0.16 -8.64 -4.46
N TYR A 25 -0.21 -7.94 -3.34
CA TYR A 25 0.98 -7.73 -2.49
C TYR A 25 1.11 -8.73 -1.35
N SER A 26 0.04 -9.42 -0.97
CA SER A 26 0.06 -10.37 0.15
C SER A 26 -0.24 -11.79 -0.28
N LEU A 27 -1.34 -12.00 -1.00
CA LEU A 27 -1.77 -13.35 -1.36
C LEU A 27 -0.90 -13.95 -2.47
N ILE A 28 -0.63 -13.21 -3.53
CA ILE A 28 0.15 -13.72 -4.67
C ILE A 28 1.58 -14.09 -4.28
N PRO A 29 2.36 -13.26 -3.56
CA PRO A 29 3.69 -13.66 -3.12
C PRO A 29 3.68 -14.91 -2.23
N ALA A 30 2.72 -15.02 -1.31
CA ALA A 30 2.58 -16.21 -0.47
C ALA A 30 2.25 -17.46 -1.29
N TRP A 31 1.30 -17.35 -2.21
CA TRP A 31 0.95 -18.43 -3.13
C TRP A 31 2.14 -18.91 -3.95
N LEU A 32 2.85 -17.97 -4.58
CA LEU A 32 4.02 -18.30 -5.40
C LEU A 32 5.09 -19.00 -4.58
N ARG A 33 5.34 -18.54 -3.35
CA ARG A 33 6.36 -19.16 -2.50
C ARG A 33 5.94 -20.55 -1.98
N LEU A 34 4.68 -20.72 -1.64
CA LEU A 34 4.13 -22.04 -1.26
C LEU A 34 4.22 -23.04 -2.42
N GLU A 35 4.11 -22.58 -3.66
CA GLU A 35 4.31 -23.36 -4.88
C GLU A 35 5.79 -23.44 -5.29
N LYS A 36 6.71 -23.04 -4.43
CA LYS A 36 8.17 -23.15 -4.56
C LYS A 36 8.78 -22.34 -5.71
N ILE A 37 8.14 -21.22 -6.08
CA ILE A 37 8.72 -20.28 -7.03
C ILE A 37 9.91 -19.57 -6.36
N ASP A 38 10.97 -19.32 -7.12
CA ASP A 38 12.19 -18.70 -6.62
C ASP A 38 11.97 -17.25 -6.17
N LEU A 39 12.78 -16.81 -5.20
CA LEU A 39 12.67 -15.48 -4.63
C LEU A 39 12.96 -14.35 -5.63
N LYS A 40 13.83 -14.59 -6.60
CA LYS A 40 14.12 -13.62 -7.67
C LYS A 40 12.87 -13.27 -8.46
N THR A 41 12.13 -14.28 -8.88
CA THR A 41 10.88 -14.11 -9.62
C THR A 41 9.83 -13.42 -8.77
N ILE A 42 9.65 -13.84 -7.51
CA ILE A 42 8.69 -13.22 -6.59
C ILE A 42 9.04 -11.76 -6.33
N GLY A 43 10.32 -11.45 -6.14
CA GLY A 43 10.78 -10.07 -5.97
C GLY A 43 10.47 -9.18 -7.18
N LEU A 44 10.65 -9.72 -8.39
CA LEU A 44 10.32 -8.99 -9.62
C LEU A 44 8.84 -8.68 -9.76
N PHE A 45 7.95 -9.43 -9.12
CA PHE A 45 6.53 -9.09 -9.07
C PHE A 45 6.23 -7.75 -8.38
N ALA A 46 7.19 -7.19 -7.61
CA ALA A 46 7.05 -5.82 -7.11
C ALA A 46 6.84 -4.79 -8.22
N LEU A 47 7.35 -5.07 -9.43
CA LEU A 47 7.20 -4.19 -10.58
C LEU A 47 5.75 -4.08 -11.08
N ILE A 48 4.86 -5.01 -10.73
CA ILE A 48 3.43 -4.92 -11.05
C ILE A 48 2.76 -3.72 -10.36
N GLY A 49 3.42 -3.10 -9.38
CA GLY A 49 2.92 -1.90 -8.72
C GLY A 49 2.99 -0.62 -9.57
N PHE A 50 3.65 -0.63 -10.72
CA PHE A 50 3.76 0.55 -11.58
C PHE A 50 2.41 1.19 -11.96
N PRO A 51 1.35 0.47 -12.31
CA PRO A 51 0.08 1.10 -12.62
C PRO A 51 -0.44 2.01 -11.51
N TYR A 52 -0.24 1.65 -10.24
CA TYR A 52 -0.65 2.48 -9.11
C TYR A 52 0.12 3.81 -9.04
N THR A 53 1.37 3.79 -9.44
CA THR A 53 2.24 4.97 -9.41
C THR A 53 1.99 5.89 -10.60
N TRP A 54 1.72 5.33 -11.77
CA TRP A 54 1.60 6.04 -13.05
C TRP A 54 0.15 6.28 -13.48
N LYS A 55 -0.82 6.00 -12.61
CA LYS A 55 -2.26 6.11 -12.93
C LYS A 55 -2.70 7.49 -13.40
N PHE A 56 -1.97 8.54 -13.07
CA PHE A 56 -2.27 9.91 -13.51
C PHE A 56 -2.19 10.06 -15.03
N ILE A 57 -1.48 9.20 -15.76
CA ILE A 57 -1.33 9.26 -17.22
C ILE A 57 -2.66 9.05 -17.92
N TRP A 58 -3.47 8.08 -17.48
CA TRP A 58 -4.76 7.76 -18.09
C TRP A 58 -5.96 8.28 -17.29
N SER A 59 -5.74 8.92 -16.16
CA SER A 59 -6.80 9.54 -15.37
C SER A 59 -7.69 10.49 -16.19
N PRO A 60 -7.16 11.35 -17.09
CA PRO A 60 -7.99 12.21 -17.93
C PRO A 60 -8.99 11.45 -18.80
N LEU A 61 -8.64 10.27 -19.26
CA LEU A 61 -9.54 9.41 -20.06
C LEU A 61 -10.79 9.02 -19.27
N LEU A 62 -10.62 8.63 -18.00
CA LEU A 62 -11.72 8.23 -17.12
C LEU A 62 -12.60 9.42 -16.72
N ASP A 63 -12.06 10.64 -16.75
CA ASP A 63 -12.81 11.85 -16.48
C ASP A 63 -13.60 12.35 -17.69
N SER A 64 -13.18 12.01 -18.91
CA SER A 64 -13.75 12.56 -20.15
C SER A 64 -14.68 11.60 -20.88
N VAL A 65 -14.47 10.31 -20.81
CA VAL A 65 -15.28 9.30 -21.51
C VAL A 65 -16.43 8.86 -20.63
N ARG A 66 -17.65 9.09 -21.08
CA ARG A 66 -18.88 8.66 -20.39
C ARG A 66 -19.38 7.35 -20.99
N LEU A 67 -19.60 6.36 -20.12
CA LEU A 67 -20.22 5.10 -20.52
C LEU A 67 -21.76 5.26 -20.66
N PRO A 68 -22.44 4.46 -21.49
CA PRO A 68 -23.85 4.62 -21.79
C PRO A 68 -24.81 4.15 -20.66
N PHE A 69 -24.28 3.88 -19.47
CA PHE A 69 -25.09 3.38 -18.33
C PHE A 69 -24.58 3.98 -17.01
N LEU A 70 -25.48 4.13 -16.04
CA LEU A 70 -25.23 4.57 -14.66
C LEU A 70 -24.56 5.94 -14.47
N GLY A 71 -24.15 6.63 -15.52
CA GLY A 71 -23.44 7.91 -15.46
C GLY A 71 -21.92 7.75 -15.45
N LEU A 72 -21.20 8.89 -15.37
CA LEU A 72 -19.74 8.91 -15.53
C LEU A 72 -19.01 8.10 -14.45
N ARG A 73 -19.30 8.38 -13.18
CA ARG A 73 -18.56 7.74 -12.06
C ARG A 73 -19.03 6.32 -11.78
N ARG A 74 -20.33 6.14 -11.61
CA ARG A 74 -20.89 4.82 -11.32
C ARG A 74 -20.69 3.83 -12.46
N GLY A 75 -20.77 4.29 -13.71
CA GLY A 75 -20.51 3.45 -14.88
C GLY A 75 -19.11 2.88 -14.87
N TRP A 76 -18.09 3.72 -14.68
CA TRP A 76 -16.71 3.26 -14.59
C TRP A 76 -16.46 2.41 -13.34
N MET A 77 -17.02 2.76 -12.20
CA MET A 77 -16.92 1.95 -10.98
C MET A 77 -17.42 0.53 -11.23
N LEU A 78 -18.60 0.40 -11.85
CA LEU A 78 -19.20 -0.91 -12.16
C LEU A 78 -18.31 -1.72 -13.10
N VAL A 79 -17.83 -1.11 -14.18
CA VAL A 79 -16.94 -1.78 -15.15
C VAL A 79 -15.66 -2.28 -14.49
N MET A 80 -15.02 -1.43 -13.67
CA MET A 80 -13.78 -1.81 -12.97
C MET A 80 -14.02 -2.92 -11.95
N GLN A 81 -15.12 -2.86 -11.22
CA GLN A 81 -15.48 -3.88 -10.22
C GLN A 81 -15.81 -5.23 -10.84
N ILE A 82 -16.55 -5.24 -11.94
CA ILE A 82 -16.85 -6.48 -12.69
C ILE A 82 -15.55 -7.06 -13.27
N ALA A 83 -14.73 -6.22 -13.90
CA ALA A 83 -13.45 -6.65 -14.44
C ALA A 83 -12.54 -7.26 -13.37
N LEU A 84 -12.45 -6.62 -12.19
CA LEU A 84 -11.66 -7.12 -11.07
C LEU A 84 -12.21 -8.43 -10.52
N LEU A 85 -13.53 -8.55 -10.38
CA LEU A 85 -14.16 -9.81 -9.96
C LEU A 85 -13.76 -10.97 -10.88
N LEU A 86 -13.87 -10.77 -12.20
CA LEU A 86 -13.52 -11.79 -13.19
C LEU A 86 -12.01 -12.08 -13.23
N LEU A 87 -11.19 -11.04 -13.13
CA LEU A 87 -9.72 -11.17 -13.16
C LEU A 87 -9.20 -11.91 -11.93
N LEU A 88 -9.71 -11.60 -10.74
CA LEU A 88 -9.32 -12.30 -9.51
C LEU A 88 -9.76 -13.78 -9.56
N ALA A 89 -10.94 -14.05 -10.09
CA ALA A 89 -11.42 -15.41 -10.29
C ALA A 89 -10.59 -16.18 -11.32
N ALA A 90 -10.01 -15.50 -12.30
CA ALA A 90 -9.18 -16.13 -13.33
C ALA A 90 -7.91 -16.80 -12.78
N TYR A 91 -7.42 -16.40 -11.63
CA TYR A 91 -6.31 -17.09 -10.97
C TYR A 91 -6.63 -18.54 -10.60
N ALA A 92 -7.90 -18.90 -10.50
CA ALA A 92 -8.32 -20.28 -10.24
C ALA A 92 -7.93 -21.26 -11.37
N PHE A 93 -7.65 -20.77 -12.57
CA PHE A 93 -7.40 -21.57 -13.75
C PHE A 93 -5.93 -21.63 -14.16
N VAL A 94 -5.02 -21.03 -13.39
CA VAL A 94 -3.58 -21.00 -13.69
C VAL A 94 -2.78 -21.62 -12.53
N ARG A 95 -1.63 -22.18 -12.89
CA ARG A 95 -0.70 -22.80 -11.93
C ARG A 95 0.66 -22.13 -12.04
N PRO A 96 1.33 -21.77 -10.92
CA PRO A 96 2.61 -21.06 -10.96
C PRO A 96 3.71 -21.79 -11.73
N GLN A 97 3.77 -23.11 -11.65
CA GLN A 97 4.83 -23.90 -12.29
C GLN A 97 4.72 -23.93 -13.81
N GLU A 98 3.50 -23.80 -14.36
CA GLU A 98 3.22 -23.94 -15.79
C GLU A 98 2.90 -22.62 -16.47
N HIS A 99 2.35 -21.65 -15.73
CA HIS A 99 1.74 -20.44 -16.28
C HIS A 99 2.29 -19.15 -15.66
N LEU A 100 3.56 -19.13 -15.30
CA LEU A 100 4.16 -17.99 -14.58
C LEU A 100 4.05 -16.67 -15.35
N SER A 101 4.27 -16.69 -16.68
CA SER A 101 4.14 -15.51 -17.53
C SER A 101 2.69 -15.03 -17.64
N ILE A 102 1.72 -15.96 -17.65
CA ILE A 102 0.30 -15.63 -17.62
C ILE A 102 -0.08 -14.99 -16.30
N ILE A 103 0.43 -15.49 -15.19
CA ILE A 103 0.21 -14.92 -13.84
C ILE A 103 0.78 -13.50 -13.77
N LEU A 104 1.97 -13.26 -14.31
CA LEU A 104 2.56 -11.93 -14.37
C LEU A 104 1.69 -10.97 -15.19
N GLY A 105 1.27 -11.37 -16.38
CA GLY A 105 0.39 -10.58 -17.24
C GLY A 105 -0.95 -10.29 -16.58
N LEU A 106 -1.57 -11.31 -15.97
CA LEU A 106 -2.82 -11.18 -15.23
C LEU A 106 -2.67 -10.21 -14.06
N SER A 107 -1.56 -10.28 -13.34
CA SER A 107 -1.28 -9.37 -12.21
C SER A 107 -1.11 -7.92 -12.65
N LEU A 108 -0.45 -7.69 -13.79
CA LEU A 108 -0.35 -6.34 -14.37
C LEU A 108 -1.72 -5.78 -14.76
N VAL A 109 -2.57 -6.61 -15.37
CA VAL A 109 -3.94 -6.21 -15.73
C VAL A 109 -4.78 -5.92 -14.49
N VAL A 110 -4.69 -6.74 -13.45
CA VAL A 110 -5.35 -6.50 -12.16
C VAL A 110 -4.88 -5.17 -11.56
N ALA A 111 -3.58 -4.92 -11.55
CA ALA A 111 -3.02 -3.66 -11.03
C ALA A 111 -3.54 -2.45 -11.81
N PHE A 112 -3.63 -2.56 -13.14
CA PHE A 112 -4.17 -1.51 -14.00
C PHE A 112 -5.65 -1.21 -13.68
N PHE A 113 -6.49 -2.23 -13.61
CA PHE A 113 -7.91 -2.05 -13.28
C PHE A 113 -8.11 -1.58 -11.84
N SER A 114 -7.32 -2.05 -10.91
CA SER A 114 -7.37 -1.61 -9.52
C SER A 114 -6.97 -0.14 -9.36
N ALA A 115 -5.89 0.29 -10.03
CA ALA A 115 -5.48 1.69 -10.05
C ALA A 115 -6.53 2.59 -10.72
N SER A 116 -7.15 2.11 -11.79
CA SER A 116 -8.23 2.82 -12.48
C SER A 116 -9.48 2.93 -11.60
N GLN A 117 -9.83 1.87 -10.89
CA GLN A 117 -10.90 1.89 -9.88
C GLN A 117 -10.63 2.95 -8.82
N ASP A 118 -9.41 3.02 -8.31
CA ASP A 118 -9.02 4.02 -7.30
C ASP A 118 -9.21 5.46 -7.80
N ILE A 119 -8.84 5.73 -9.05
CA ILE A 119 -9.06 7.05 -9.69
C ILE A 119 -10.54 7.42 -9.63
N VAL A 120 -11.39 6.52 -10.10
CA VAL A 120 -12.84 6.77 -10.21
C VAL A 120 -13.48 6.91 -8.83
N ILE A 121 -13.12 6.04 -7.90
CA ILE A 121 -13.66 6.07 -6.53
C ILE A 121 -13.24 7.35 -5.81
N ASP A 122 -11.99 7.77 -5.94
CA ASP A 122 -11.50 9.00 -5.32
C ASP A 122 -12.26 10.23 -5.84
N ALA A 123 -12.45 10.31 -7.15
CA ALA A 123 -13.23 11.37 -7.76
C ALA A 123 -14.70 11.34 -7.32
N PHE A 124 -15.31 10.16 -7.32
CA PHE A 124 -16.69 9.95 -6.86
C PHE A 124 -16.88 10.41 -5.41
N ARG A 125 -15.97 10.02 -4.53
CA ARG A 125 -16.04 10.39 -3.11
C ARG A 125 -15.96 11.90 -2.91
N ARG A 126 -15.04 12.59 -3.61
CA ARG A 126 -14.93 14.05 -3.54
C ARG A 126 -16.19 14.77 -4.05
N GLU A 127 -16.81 14.25 -5.09
CA GLU A 127 -17.98 14.84 -5.73
C GLU A 127 -19.27 14.59 -4.94
N VAL A 128 -19.37 13.47 -4.24
CA VAL A 128 -20.58 13.06 -3.50
C VAL A 128 -20.62 13.62 -2.08
N LEU A 129 -19.45 13.72 -1.41
CA LEU A 129 -19.37 14.20 -0.04
C LEU A 129 -19.38 15.73 0.01
N SER A 130 -20.15 16.28 0.97
CA SER A 130 -20.03 17.67 1.35
C SER A 130 -18.72 17.94 2.09
N ASP A 131 -18.29 19.20 2.19
CA ASP A 131 -17.07 19.57 2.92
C ASP A 131 -17.11 19.10 4.39
N GLU A 132 -18.29 19.10 5.01
CA GLU A 132 -18.48 18.63 6.39
C GLU A 132 -18.35 17.10 6.51
N GLU A 133 -18.69 16.35 5.47
CA GLU A 133 -18.63 14.91 5.43
C GLU A 133 -17.27 14.35 5.03
N LEU A 134 -16.40 15.17 4.41
CA LEU A 134 -15.13 14.71 3.83
C LEU A 134 -14.21 14.04 4.85
N VAL A 135 -14.05 14.64 6.03
CA VAL A 135 -13.12 14.10 7.05
C VAL A 135 -13.57 12.72 7.52
N LEU A 136 -14.85 12.59 7.88
CA LEU A 136 -15.41 11.31 8.33
C LEU A 136 -15.43 10.29 7.18
N GLY A 137 -15.86 10.71 6.01
CA GLY A 137 -15.91 9.83 4.82
C GLY A 137 -14.56 9.31 4.42
N ASN A 138 -13.54 10.14 4.41
CA ASN A 138 -12.17 9.72 4.13
C ASN A 138 -11.62 8.78 5.20
N SER A 139 -11.91 9.04 6.47
CA SER A 139 -11.52 8.15 7.57
C SER A 139 -12.16 6.77 7.42
N LEU A 140 -13.46 6.70 7.15
CA LEU A 140 -14.16 5.44 6.94
C LEU A 140 -13.64 4.69 5.71
N TYR A 141 -13.36 5.40 4.63
CA TYR A 141 -12.76 4.83 3.42
C TYR A 141 -11.40 4.19 3.70
N VAL A 142 -10.50 4.92 4.34
CA VAL A 142 -9.13 4.44 4.65
C VAL A 142 -9.18 3.24 5.58
N ASN A 143 -10.03 3.27 6.60
CA ASN A 143 -10.16 2.15 7.53
C ASN A 143 -10.75 0.91 6.85
N ALA A 144 -11.78 1.08 6.02
CA ALA A 144 -12.34 -0.02 5.24
C ALA A 144 -11.32 -0.58 4.24
N TYR A 145 -10.51 0.28 3.63
CA TYR A 145 -9.42 -0.12 2.75
C TYR A 145 -8.43 -1.03 3.47
N ARG A 146 -7.98 -0.64 4.66
CA ARG A 146 -7.07 -1.45 5.48
C ARG A 146 -7.70 -2.76 5.95
N ILE A 147 -8.96 -2.72 6.39
CA ILE A 147 -9.69 -3.90 6.85
C ILE A 147 -9.91 -4.91 5.72
N SER A 148 -10.07 -4.45 4.47
CA SER A 148 -10.21 -5.33 3.31
C SER A 148 -9.04 -6.31 3.17
N SER A 149 -7.86 -5.93 3.66
CA SER A 149 -6.67 -6.78 3.65
C SER A 149 -6.85 -8.08 4.44
N LEU A 150 -7.78 -8.12 5.39
CA LEU A 150 -8.11 -9.34 6.14
C LEU A 150 -8.67 -10.45 5.24
N ILE A 151 -9.16 -10.13 4.05
CA ILE A 151 -9.64 -11.15 3.11
C ILE A 151 -8.46 -11.82 2.38
N PRO A 152 -7.68 -11.13 1.52
CA PRO A 152 -6.59 -11.81 0.80
C PRO A 152 -5.40 -12.18 1.70
N ALA A 153 -5.13 -11.44 2.74
CA ALA A 153 -3.94 -11.64 3.57
C ALA A 153 -4.20 -12.44 4.85
N SER A 154 -5.44 -12.73 5.20
CA SER A 154 -5.80 -13.56 6.36
C SER A 154 -6.71 -14.71 5.96
N LEU A 155 -7.98 -14.43 5.64
CA LEU A 155 -8.97 -15.47 5.33
C LEU A 155 -8.50 -16.38 4.18
N SER A 156 -8.05 -15.83 3.08
CA SER A 156 -7.62 -16.61 1.91
C SER A 156 -6.44 -17.52 2.23
N LEU A 157 -5.49 -17.05 3.03
CA LEU A 157 -4.34 -17.86 3.46
C LEU A 157 -4.75 -18.98 4.43
N ILE A 158 -5.70 -18.72 5.32
CA ILE A 158 -6.26 -19.75 6.20
C ILE A 158 -6.96 -20.83 5.37
N LEU A 159 -7.76 -20.42 4.40
CA LEU A 159 -8.47 -21.35 3.51
C LEU A 159 -7.51 -22.14 2.63
N ALA A 160 -6.35 -21.59 2.29
CA ALA A 160 -5.34 -22.26 1.47
C ALA A 160 -4.80 -23.54 2.10
N ASP A 161 -4.77 -23.64 3.43
CA ASP A 161 -4.39 -24.85 4.14
C ASP A 161 -5.50 -25.93 4.16
N ARG A 162 -6.71 -25.58 3.74
CA ARG A 162 -7.90 -26.43 3.89
C ARG A 162 -8.60 -26.79 2.58
N MET A 163 -8.33 -26.06 1.51
CA MET A 163 -8.97 -26.26 0.21
C MET A 163 -8.01 -25.96 -0.93
N PRO A 164 -8.32 -26.41 -2.17
CA PRO A 164 -7.50 -26.11 -3.33
C PRO A 164 -7.40 -24.62 -3.61
N TRP A 165 -6.28 -24.16 -4.17
CA TRP A 165 -6.08 -22.77 -4.55
C TRP A 165 -7.15 -22.23 -5.49
N SER A 166 -7.66 -23.06 -6.41
CA SER A 166 -8.77 -22.65 -7.29
C SER A 166 -9.99 -22.17 -6.50
N SER A 167 -10.36 -22.91 -5.45
CA SER A 167 -11.47 -22.53 -4.57
C SER A 167 -11.16 -21.25 -3.77
N VAL A 168 -9.93 -21.12 -3.28
CA VAL A 168 -9.47 -19.95 -2.53
C VAL A 168 -9.59 -18.67 -3.39
N PHE A 169 -9.15 -18.71 -4.63
CA PHE A 169 -9.20 -17.55 -5.53
C PHE A 169 -10.64 -17.17 -5.90
N ILE A 170 -11.50 -18.14 -6.13
CA ILE A 170 -12.92 -17.88 -6.41
C ILE A 170 -13.60 -17.24 -5.20
N ILE A 171 -13.39 -17.77 -3.99
CA ILE A 171 -13.96 -17.22 -2.76
C ILE A 171 -13.43 -15.80 -2.54
N THR A 172 -12.14 -15.57 -2.72
CA THR A 172 -11.54 -14.24 -2.58
C THR A 172 -12.14 -13.26 -3.59
N ALA A 173 -12.32 -13.67 -4.84
CA ALA A 173 -12.95 -12.85 -5.87
C ALA A 173 -14.39 -12.45 -5.53
N LEU A 174 -15.16 -13.33 -4.90
CA LEU A 174 -16.54 -13.08 -4.52
C LEU A 174 -16.66 -11.91 -3.52
N PHE A 175 -15.62 -11.58 -2.78
CA PHE A 175 -15.60 -10.41 -1.89
C PHE A 175 -15.56 -9.07 -2.63
N MET A 176 -15.46 -9.07 -3.97
CA MET A 176 -15.73 -7.87 -4.78
C MET A 176 -17.24 -7.57 -4.91
N ILE A 177 -18.10 -8.54 -4.68
CA ILE A 177 -19.55 -8.41 -4.86
C ILE A 177 -20.16 -7.32 -3.95
N PRO A 178 -19.81 -7.20 -2.65
CA PRO A 178 -20.38 -6.14 -1.81
C PRO A 178 -20.17 -4.73 -2.39
N GLY A 179 -18.98 -4.44 -2.89
CA GLY A 179 -18.69 -3.15 -3.53
C GLY A 179 -19.48 -2.95 -4.82
N LEU A 180 -19.62 -4.01 -5.61
CA LEU A 180 -20.41 -4.00 -6.85
C LEU A 180 -21.90 -3.73 -6.56
N LEU A 181 -22.46 -4.41 -5.57
CA LEU A 181 -23.85 -4.19 -5.16
C LEU A 181 -24.07 -2.79 -4.59
N ALA A 182 -23.09 -2.26 -3.83
CA ALA A 182 -23.13 -0.90 -3.32
C ALA A 182 -23.12 0.13 -4.47
N THR A 183 -22.35 -0.10 -5.51
CA THR A 183 -22.33 0.76 -6.70
C THR A 183 -23.69 0.78 -7.40
N LEU A 184 -24.36 -0.36 -7.49
CA LEU A 184 -25.65 -0.48 -8.15
C LEU A 184 -26.80 0.11 -7.32
N PHE A 185 -26.82 -0.13 -6.01
CA PHE A 185 -28.01 0.12 -5.17
C PHE A 185 -27.83 1.21 -4.12
N VAL A 186 -26.62 1.49 -3.66
CA VAL A 186 -26.34 2.48 -2.60
C VAL A 186 -25.79 3.77 -3.17
N ALA A 187 -24.87 3.71 -4.14
CA ALA A 187 -24.24 4.87 -4.74
C ALA A 187 -25.24 5.69 -5.56
N ARG A 188 -25.07 7.01 -5.51
CA ARG A 188 -25.80 7.96 -6.38
C ARG A 188 -24.80 8.69 -7.25
N GLU A 189 -25.13 8.81 -8.54
CA GLU A 189 -24.28 9.58 -9.44
C GLU A 189 -24.20 11.04 -8.97
N PRO A 190 -22.99 11.64 -8.88
CA PRO A 190 -22.85 13.03 -8.51
C PRO A 190 -23.60 13.95 -9.47
N ALA A 191 -24.28 14.96 -8.93
CA ALA A 191 -25.06 15.93 -9.72
C ALA A 191 -24.17 16.88 -10.51
N GLN A 192 -22.96 17.15 -10.03
CA GLN A 192 -22.01 18.04 -10.69
C GLN A 192 -21.13 17.25 -11.65
N GLN A 193 -21.09 17.72 -12.88
CA GLN A 193 -20.12 17.21 -13.85
C GLN A 193 -18.73 17.70 -13.47
N PRO A 194 -17.68 16.85 -13.55
CA PRO A 194 -16.34 17.32 -13.31
C PRO A 194 -16.03 18.46 -14.28
N VAL A 195 -15.49 19.54 -13.75
CA VAL A 195 -14.84 20.58 -14.56
C VAL A 195 -13.79 19.86 -15.41
N GLY A 196 -13.85 20.01 -16.71
CA GLY A 196 -13.13 19.19 -17.71
C GLY A 196 -11.73 18.74 -17.30
N ALA A 197 -11.36 17.58 -17.76
CA ALA A 197 -10.09 16.92 -17.42
C ALA A 197 -8.94 17.94 -17.49
N LYS A 198 -8.24 18.14 -16.38
CA LYS A 198 -7.01 18.93 -16.38
C LYS A 198 -6.00 18.27 -17.31
N GLY A 199 -5.41 19.03 -18.20
CA GLY A 199 -4.39 18.52 -19.11
C GLY A 199 -3.15 18.03 -18.36
N PHE A 200 -2.35 17.23 -19.01
CA PHE A 200 -1.08 16.71 -18.46
C PHE A 200 -0.19 17.86 -17.93
N LYS A 201 -0.16 18.99 -18.64
CA LYS A 201 0.61 20.15 -18.24
C LYS A 201 0.20 20.66 -16.85
N ASP A 202 -1.10 20.85 -16.61
CA ASP A 202 -1.61 21.37 -15.34
C ASP A 202 -1.52 20.36 -14.20
N THR A 203 -1.57 19.08 -14.52
CA THR A 203 -1.58 18.00 -13.53
C THR A 203 -0.18 17.60 -13.09
N VAL A 204 0.80 17.68 -13.96
CA VAL A 204 2.17 17.16 -13.72
C VAL A 204 3.22 18.26 -13.86
N VAL A 205 3.23 18.97 -14.99
CA VAL A 205 4.32 19.90 -15.32
C VAL A 205 4.33 21.12 -14.39
N GLU A 206 3.19 21.78 -14.21
CA GLU A 206 3.12 22.99 -13.39
C GLU A 206 3.41 22.73 -11.89
N PRO A 207 2.81 21.70 -11.24
CA PRO A 207 3.17 21.38 -9.85
C PRO A 207 4.63 20.98 -9.68
N PHE A 208 5.18 20.23 -10.62
CA PHE A 208 6.58 19.82 -10.63
C PHE A 208 7.51 21.03 -10.76
N ARG A 209 7.21 21.91 -11.71
CA ARG A 209 7.95 23.15 -11.94
C ARG A 209 7.90 24.06 -10.71
N ASP A 210 6.73 24.24 -10.09
CA ASP A 210 6.57 25.02 -8.86
C ASP A 210 7.46 24.46 -7.73
N PHE A 211 7.48 23.17 -7.54
CA PHE A 211 8.30 22.54 -6.50
C PHE A 211 9.78 22.85 -6.67
N PHE A 212 10.30 22.78 -7.90
CA PHE A 212 11.70 23.05 -8.18
C PHE A 212 12.06 24.54 -8.24
N THR A 213 11.12 25.43 -8.58
CA THR A 213 11.37 26.87 -8.67
C THR A 213 11.18 27.61 -7.36
N ARG A 214 10.28 27.11 -6.49
CA ARG A 214 10.00 27.71 -5.17
C ARG A 214 11.20 27.67 -4.24
N GLN A 215 12.06 26.70 -4.41
CA GLN A 215 13.30 26.51 -3.65
C GLN A 215 14.44 26.18 -4.61
N SER A 216 15.69 26.26 -4.15
CA SER A 216 16.80 25.89 -5.01
C SER A 216 16.70 24.42 -5.47
N VAL A 217 17.23 24.12 -6.66
CA VAL A 217 17.27 22.74 -7.18
C VAL A 217 17.96 21.81 -6.20
N LYS A 218 19.04 22.27 -5.57
CA LYS A 218 19.76 21.48 -4.54
C LYS A 218 18.87 21.13 -3.37
N GLN A 219 18.09 22.06 -2.85
CA GLN A 219 17.19 21.85 -1.73
C GLN A 219 16.05 20.90 -2.12
N ALA A 220 15.46 21.07 -3.29
CA ALA A 220 14.44 20.19 -3.82
C ALA A 220 14.94 18.73 -3.96
N LEU A 221 16.15 18.54 -4.49
CA LEU A 221 16.74 17.22 -4.62
C LEU A 221 17.04 16.56 -3.26
N ILE A 222 17.47 17.33 -2.27
CA ILE A 222 17.67 16.82 -0.90
C ILE A 222 16.35 16.34 -0.30
N ILE A 223 15.27 17.09 -0.46
CA ILE A 223 13.93 16.71 0.01
C ILE A 223 13.47 15.43 -0.68
N LEU A 224 13.61 15.33 -2.00
CA LEU A 224 13.26 14.12 -2.75
C LEU A 224 14.08 12.91 -2.33
N ALA A 225 15.39 13.09 -2.12
CA ALA A 225 16.26 12.03 -1.61
C ALA A 225 15.79 11.54 -0.23
N PHE A 226 15.44 12.46 0.66
CA PHE A 226 14.89 12.11 1.97
C PHE A 226 13.57 11.34 1.86
N ILE A 227 12.66 11.79 1.01
CA ILE A 227 11.36 11.14 0.79
C ILE A 227 11.54 9.69 0.33
N VAL A 228 12.51 9.41 -0.53
CA VAL A 228 12.84 8.05 -0.95
C VAL A 228 13.50 7.24 0.18
N LEU A 229 14.53 7.80 0.79
CA LEU A 229 15.43 7.05 1.69
C LEU A 229 14.85 6.81 3.08
N TYR A 230 13.95 7.68 3.56
CA TYR A 230 13.36 7.55 4.89
C TYR A 230 12.58 6.24 5.06
N LYS A 231 11.92 5.78 4.01
CA LYS A 231 11.11 4.56 4.01
C LYS A 231 11.82 3.35 3.38
N LEU A 232 12.96 3.55 2.75
CA LEU A 232 13.58 2.53 1.91
C LEU A 232 13.96 1.26 2.67
N GLY A 233 14.62 1.38 3.82
CA GLY A 233 15.09 0.23 4.59
C GLY A 233 13.94 -0.68 5.04
N ASP A 234 12.91 -0.10 5.62
CA ASP A 234 11.72 -0.82 6.06
C ASP A 234 10.93 -1.40 4.89
N SER A 235 10.79 -0.65 3.81
CA SER A 235 10.12 -1.12 2.60
C SER A 235 10.83 -2.34 2.01
N MET A 236 12.14 -2.32 1.89
CA MET A 236 12.90 -3.47 1.41
C MET A 236 12.83 -4.67 2.36
N ALA A 237 12.93 -4.42 3.67
CA ALA A 237 12.85 -5.50 4.66
C ALA A 237 11.53 -6.27 4.59
N THR A 238 10.45 -5.61 4.25
CA THR A 238 9.11 -6.21 4.18
C THR A 238 8.67 -6.57 2.77
N ALA A 239 9.47 -6.29 1.75
CA ALA A 239 9.12 -6.53 0.34
C ALA A 239 8.76 -8.00 0.06
N LEU A 240 9.46 -8.94 0.65
CA LEU A 240 9.22 -10.39 0.52
C LEU A 240 8.81 -11.04 1.85
N ALA A 241 8.14 -10.28 2.71
CA ALA A 241 7.74 -10.77 4.03
C ALA A 241 6.94 -12.08 4.00
N PRO A 242 5.91 -12.24 3.14
CA PRO A 242 5.20 -13.53 3.09
C PRO A 242 6.11 -14.71 2.72
N ALA A 243 7.00 -14.53 1.76
CA ALA A 243 7.96 -15.56 1.37
C ALA A 243 8.94 -15.89 2.51
N PHE A 244 9.39 -14.87 3.24
CA PHE A 244 10.26 -15.04 4.41
C PHE A 244 9.57 -15.87 5.50
N TYR A 245 8.32 -15.59 5.81
CA TYR A 245 7.58 -16.36 6.83
C TYR A 245 7.42 -17.83 6.43
N ILE A 246 7.16 -18.08 5.15
CA ILE A 246 7.07 -19.44 4.62
C ILE A 246 8.44 -20.15 4.72
N ASP A 247 9.52 -19.47 4.36
CA ASP A 247 10.88 -20.02 4.43
C ASP A 247 11.34 -20.29 5.88
N MET A 248 10.78 -19.56 6.85
CA MET A 248 11.01 -19.81 8.28
C MET A 248 10.24 -21.04 8.81
N GLY A 249 9.30 -21.57 8.04
CA GLY A 249 8.53 -22.76 8.40
C GLY A 249 7.10 -22.49 8.86
N PHE A 250 6.64 -21.25 8.83
CA PHE A 250 5.27 -20.90 9.20
C PHE A 250 4.30 -21.33 8.11
N SER A 251 3.13 -21.84 8.52
CA SER A 251 2.06 -22.22 7.59
C SER A 251 1.32 -21.00 7.03
N ALA A 252 0.55 -21.20 5.97
CA ALA A 252 -0.34 -20.16 5.45
C ALA A 252 -1.34 -19.68 6.51
N THR A 253 -1.85 -20.59 7.35
CA THR A 253 -2.72 -20.24 8.48
C THR A 253 -2.01 -19.34 9.49
N ASP A 254 -0.75 -19.64 9.84
CA ASP A 254 0.05 -18.80 10.74
C ASP A 254 0.24 -17.39 10.17
N ILE A 255 0.51 -17.28 8.89
CA ILE A 255 0.65 -15.99 8.21
C ILE A 255 -0.68 -15.23 8.24
N GLY A 256 -1.78 -15.89 7.92
CA GLY A 256 -3.12 -15.27 7.90
C GLY A 256 -3.60 -14.83 9.27
N LEU A 257 -3.42 -15.65 10.30
CA LEU A 257 -3.89 -15.34 11.66
C LEU A 257 -2.91 -14.46 12.42
N ILE A 258 -1.64 -14.79 12.43
CA ILE A 258 -0.66 -14.16 13.31
C ILE A 258 0.02 -12.98 12.62
N ALA A 259 0.66 -13.22 11.47
CA ALA A 259 1.42 -12.20 10.80
C ALA A 259 0.53 -11.03 10.34
N LYS A 260 -0.63 -11.33 9.78
CA LYS A 260 -1.54 -10.28 9.29
C LYS A 260 -2.12 -9.44 10.43
N ASN A 261 -2.60 -10.06 11.49
CA ASN A 261 -3.17 -9.32 12.62
C ASN A 261 -2.11 -8.57 13.42
N ALA A 262 -0.93 -9.16 13.62
CA ALA A 262 0.20 -8.47 14.26
C ALA A 262 0.71 -7.30 13.43
N GLY A 263 0.59 -7.34 12.10
CA GLY A 263 0.98 -6.24 11.22
C GLY A 263 -0.08 -5.16 11.10
N LEU A 264 -1.36 -5.53 11.08
CA LEU A 264 -2.45 -4.60 10.82
C LEU A 264 -2.80 -3.74 12.05
N TRP A 265 -3.13 -4.37 13.18
CA TRP A 265 -3.73 -3.68 14.32
C TRP A 265 -2.76 -2.71 15.02
N PRO A 266 -1.50 -3.07 15.30
CA PRO A 266 -0.55 -2.09 15.82
C PRO A 266 -0.33 -0.91 14.88
N ALA A 267 -0.26 -1.13 13.57
CA ALA A 267 -0.11 -0.04 12.60
C ALA A 267 -1.31 0.92 12.62
N VAL A 268 -2.54 0.40 12.72
CA VAL A 268 -3.75 1.22 12.83
C VAL A 268 -3.76 2.00 14.15
N ILE A 269 -3.54 1.33 15.28
CA ILE A 269 -3.56 1.95 16.60
C ILE A 269 -2.48 3.02 16.71
N PHE A 270 -1.24 2.71 16.35
CA PHE A 270 -0.13 3.66 16.43
C PHE A 270 -0.13 4.68 15.30
N GLY A 271 -0.86 4.46 14.22
CA GLY A 271 -1.18 5.48 13.25
C GLY A 271 -2.04 6.59 13.88
N ILE A 272 -3.04 6.23 14.66
CA ILE A 272 -3.90 7.18 15.39
C ILE A 272 -3.13 7.87 16.51
N ILE A 273 -2.45 7.11 17.37
CA ILE A 273 -1.62 7.64 18.45
C ILE A 273 -0.52 8.54 17.90
N GLY A 274 0.12 8.13 16.82
CA GLY A 274 1.15 8.91 16.13
C GLY A 274 0.64 10.26 15.64
N GLY A 275 -0.58 10.30 15.10
CA GLY A 275 -1.22 11.55 14.69
C GLY A 275 -1.38 12.53 15.86
N ILE A 276 -1.78 12.04 17.02
CA ILE A 276 -1.89 12.84 18.25
C ILE A 276 -0.51 13.33 18.69
N TRP A 277 0.49 12.47 18.68
CA TRP A 277 1.85 12.82 19.10
C TRP A 277 2.54 13.79 18.13
N VAL A 278 2.28 13.70 16.83
CA VAL A 278 2.78 14.67 15.84
C VAL A 278 2.29 16.08 16.19
N ASN A 279 1.03 16.22 16.56
CA ASN A 279 0.47 17.52 16.96
C ASN A 279 1.15 18.09 18.21
N LYS A 280 1.58 17.24 19.15
CA LYS A 280 2.24 17.66 20.39
C LYS A 280 3.74 17.91 20.22
N LEU A 281 4.41 17.06 19.44
CA LEU A 281 5.87 17.09 19.29
C LEU A 281 6.33 18.04 18.17
N GLY A 282 5.49 18.25 17.18
CA GLY A 282 5.87 18.83 15.91
C GLY A 282 6.38 17.77 14.91
N VAL A 283 6.29 18.08 13.63
CA VAL A 283 6.64 17.13 12.55
C VAL A 283 8.12 16.74 12.60
N ASN A 284 9.02 17.70 12.83
CA ASN A 284 10.45 17.43 12.83
C ASN A 284 10.86 16.44 13.93
N ARG A 285 10.42 16.65 15.15
CA ARG A 285 10.70 15.75 16.28
C ARG A 285 10.05 14.39 16.10
N ALA A 286 8.83 14.38 15.56
CA ALA A 286 8.12 13.14 15.25
C ALA A 286 8.88 12.31 14.22
N LEU A 287 9.43 12.93 13.17
CA LEU A 287 10.26 12.23 12.18
C LEU A 287 11.48 11.58 12.81
N TRP A 288 12.15 12.26 13.75
CA TRP A 288 13.29 11.71 14.47
C TRP A 288 12.91 10.50 15.32
N LEU A 289 11.93 10.66 16.19
CA LEU A 289 11.54 9.62 17.14
C LEU A 289 10.88 8.42 16.45
N PHE A 290 9.95 8.68 15.56
CA PHE A 290 9.21 7.62 14.86
C PHE A 290 10.05 6.93 13.82
N GLY A 291 10.91 7.68 13.14
CA GLY A 291 11.90 7.11 12.23
C GLY A 291 12.90 6.21 12.94
N LEU A 292 13.31 6.57 14.15
CA LEU A 292 14.17 5.73 14.96
C LEU A 292 13.50 4.40 15.33
N VAL A 293 12.23 4.44 15.75
CA VAL A 293 11.45 3.22 16.05
C VAL A 293 11.33 2.35 14.79
N GLN A 294 10.96 2.94 13.66
CA GLN A 294 10.82 2.22 12.38
C GLN A 294 12.15 1.61 11.93
N TRP A 295 13.25 2.32 12.10
CA TRP A 295 14.58 1.86 11.73
C TRP A 295 15.07 0.70 12.60
N VAL A 296 14.99 0.86 13.93
CA VAL A 296 15.49 -0.14 14.88
C VAL A 296 14.68 -1.43 14.83
N THR A 297 13.37 -1.37 14.57
CA THR A 297 12.52 -2.56 14.50
C THR A 297 12.84 -3.48 13.31
N ILE A 298 13.57 -3.01 12.30
CA ILE A 298 14.10 -3.88 11.24
C ILE A 298 15.00 -4.99 11.81
N LEU A 299 15.73 -4.70 12.88
CA LEU A 299 16.59 -5.68 13.54
C LEU A 299 15.82 -6.88 14.11
N GLY A 300 14.54 -6.73 14.40
CA GLY A 300 13.68 -7.85 14.80
C GLY A 300 13.60 -8.93 13.73
N PHE A 301 13.54 -8.55 12.46
CA PHE A 301 13.56 -9.51 11.35
C PHE A 301 14.91 -10.22 11.23
N ALA A 302 16.01 -9.51 11.42
CA ALA A 302 17.35 -10.10 11.44
C ALA A 302 17.46 -11.12 12.59
N TRP A 303 16.96 -10.78 13.76
CA TRP A 303 16.92 -11.68 14.91
C TRP A 303 16.08 -12.93 14.64
N LEU A 304 14.89 -12.79 14.09
CA LEU A 304 14.03 -13.92 13.74
C LEU A 304 14.70 -14.79 12.68
N ALA A 305 15.30 -14.21 11.65
CA ALA A 305 15.99 -14.92 10.59
C ALA A 305 17.20 -15.72 11.10
N SER A 306 17.84 -15.28 12.20
CA SER A 306 19.01 -15.95 12.79
C SER A 306 18.74 -17.37 13.30
N PHE A 307 17.46 -17.70 13.57
CA PHE A 307 17.07 -19.04 13.99
C PHE A 307 17.02 -20.04 12.83
N GLY A 308 17.02 -19.58 11.57
CA GLY A 308 16.85 -20.42 10.41
C GLY A 308 15.46 -21.03 10.30
N HIS A 309 15.32 -22.03 9.43
CA HIS A 309 14.05 -22.74 9.25
C HIS A 309 13.65 -23.51 10.51
N PHE A 310 12.45 -23.28 11.01
CA PHE A 310 11.89 -24.06 12.13
C PHE A 310 11.32 -25.39 11.63
N GLU A 311 11.83 -26.50 12.15
CA GLU A 311 11.27 -27.82 11.86
C GLU A 311 9.90 -28.00 12.53
N HIS A 312 9.74 -27.44 13.72
CA HIS A 312 8.51 -27.49 14.49
C HIS A 312 8.13 -26.09 14.94
N VAL A 313 6.95 -25.63 14.53
CA VAL A 313 6.41 -24.34 14.92
C VAL A 313 5.41 -24.53 16.06
N GLY A 314 5.82 -24.11 17.26
CA GLY A 314 4.99 -24.13 18.46
C GLY A 314 4.55 -22.72 18.87
N ALA A 315 4.03 -22.62 20.09
CA ALA A 315 3.55 -21.35 20.63
C ALA A 315 4.68 -20.30 20.77
N SER A 316 5.91 -20.74 21.10
CA SER A 316 7.04 -19.82 21.25
C SER A 316 7.46 -19.20 19.92
N GLU A 317 7.55 -19.99 18.85
CA GLU A 317 7.89 -19.51 17.51
C GLU A 317 6.82 -18.55 16.97
N ARG A 318 5.55 -18.87 17.17
CA ARG A 318 4.43 -18.00 16.81
C ARG A 318 4.44 -16.69 17.57
N THR A 319 4.79 -16.72 18.86
CA THR A 319 4.95 -15.52 19.68
C THR A 319 6.12 -14.65 19.19
N MET A 320 7.25 -15.25 18.84
CA MET A 320 8.39 -14.54 18.25
C MET A 320 7.99 -13.83 16.95
N LEU A 321 7.27 -14.50 16.07
CA LEU A 321 6.75 -13.94 14.83
C LEU A 321 5.83 -12.74 15.12
N ALA A 322 4.88 -12.93 16.02
CA ALA A 322 3.92 -11.88 16.39
C ALA A 322 4.61 -10.65 16.98
N VAL A 323 5.59 -10.83 17.87
CA VAL A 323 6.32 -9.72 18.52
C VAL A 323 7.15 -8.95 17.50
N VAL A 324 7.88 -9.63 16.63
CA VAL A 324 8.72 -8.99 15.60
C VAL A 324 7.86 -8.17 14.64
N ILE A 325 6.76 -8.73 14.16
CA ILE A 325 5.85 -8.06 13.23
C ILE A 325 5.13 -6.90 13.91
N ALA A 326 4.66 -7.08 15.14
CA ALA A 326 3.97 -6.03 15.87
C ALA A 326 4.89 -4.83 16.16
N ALA A 327 6.14 -5.07 16.53
CA ALA A 327 7.13 -4.00 16.74
C ALA A 327 7.38 -3.20 15.47
N GLU A 328 7.57 -3.88 14.35
CA GLU A 328 7.74 -3.23 13.04
C GLU A 328 6.48 -2.45 12.65
N ALA A 329 5.29 -3.02 12.88
CA ALA A 329 4.02 -2.37 12.58
C ALA A 329 3.79 -1.10 13.40
N VAL A 330 4.22 -1.07 14.66
CA VAL A 330 4.24 0.16 15.49
C VAL A 330 5.11 1.22 14.80
N GLY A 331 6.31 0.85 14.39
CA GLY A 331 7.22 1.74 13.68
C GLY A 331 6.64 2.27 12.37
N VAL A 332 5.98 1.43 11.61
CA VAL A 332 5.30 1.82 10.35
C VAL A 332 4.15 2.77 10.63
N GLY A 333 3.31 2.48 11.60
CA GLY A 333 2.18 3.35 11.97
C GLY A 333 2.63 4.74 12.37
N LEU A 334 3.59 4.83 13.27
CA LEU A 334 4.17 6.09 13.72
C LEU A 334 4.91 6.82 12.59
N GLY A 335 5.81 6.13 11.91
CA GLY A 335 6.67 6.70 10.87
C GLY A 335 5.88 7.21 9.67
N THR A 336 4.83 6.51 9.28
CA THR A 336 3.98 6.92 8.15
C THR A 336 3.24 8.22 8.44
N VAL A 337 2.71 8.39 9.64
CA VAL A 337 2.00 9.63 10.01
C VAL A 337 2.95 10.84 9.97
N ALA A 338 4.14 10.72 10.54
CA ALA A 338 5.14 11.77 10.52
C ALA A 338 5.60 12.07 9.08
N PHE A 339 5.83 11.04 8.29
CA PHE A 339 6.27 11.15 6.91
C PHE A 339 5.21 11.81 6.00
N VAL A 340 3.96 11.41 6.12
CA VAL A 340 2.84 12.02 5.38
C VAL A 340 2.67 13.49 5.76
N SER A 341 2.77 13.81 7.04
CA SER A 341 2.72 15.19 7.53
C SER A 341 3.86 16.04 6.97
N TYR A 342 5.06 15.49 6.92
CA TYR A 342 6.21 16.16 6.31
C TYR A 342 5.99 16.42 4.82
N MET A 343 5.54 15.41 4.07
CA MET A 343 5.26 15.60 2.63
C MET A 343 4.21 16.67 2.39
N ALA A 344 3.17 16.71 3.21
CA ALA A 344 2.13 17.74 3.11
C ALA A 344 2.70 19.15 3.31
N GLN A 345 3.65 19.32 4.23
CA GLN A 345 4.33 20.60 4.47
C GLN A 345 5.19 21.06 3.29
N GLN A 346 5.64 20.14 2.44
CA GLN A 346 6.43 20.46 1.25
C GLN A 346 5.60 20.93 0.06
N THR A 347 4.27 20.93 0.18
CA THR A 347 3.37 21.30 -0.90
C THR A 347 3.03 22.81 -0.84
N ASN A 348 2.77 23.39 -2.03
CA ASN A 348 2.21 24.73 -2.16
C ASN A 348 0.69 24.67 -1.97
N THR A 349 0.11 25.61 -1.23
CA THR A 349 -1.34 25.69 -0.98
C THR A 349 -2.18 25.75 -2.28
N ALA A 350 -1.63 26.32 -3.35
CA ALA A 350 -2.29 26.36 -4.65
C ALA A 350 -2.37 24.98 -5.34
N PHE A 351 -1.45 24.07 -5.01
CA PHE A 351 -1.29 22.76 -5.66
C PHE A 351 -1.24 21.59 -4.67
N THR A 352 -1.74 21.75 -3.45
CA THR A 352 -1.52 20.80 -2.34
C THR A 352 -1.80 19.34 -2.74
N ALA A 353 -2.98 19.05 -3.25
CA ALA A 353 -3.36 17.68 -3.61
C ALA A 353 -2.48 17.12 -4.74
N THR A 354 -2.21 17.91 -5.74
CA THR A 354 -1.45 17.51 -6.93
C THR A 354 0.02 17.31 -6.60
N GLN A 355 0.63 18.22 -5.85
CA GLN A 355 2.02 18.09 -5.42
C GLN A 355 2.21 16.94 -4.45
N PHE A 356 1.29 16.74 -3.52
CA PHE A 356 1.34 15.59 -2.60
C PHE A 356 1.28 14.26 -3.37
N ALA A 357 0.36 14.14 -4.32
CA ALA A 357 0.27 12.96 -5.18
C ALA A 357 1.55 12.73 -5.98
N LEU A 358 2.12 13.81 -6.53
CA LEU A 358 3.37 13.75 -7.28
C LEU A 358 4.56 13.32 -6.40
N LEU A 359 4.70 13.90 -5.22
CA LEU A 359 5.75 13.51 -4.26
C LEU A 359 5.62 12.05 -3.84
N SER A 360 4.40 11.60 -3.56
CA SER A 360 4.12 10.20 -3.24
C SER A 360 4.54 9.26 -4.38
N SER A 361 4.20 9.62 -5.62
CA SER A 361 4.58 8.84 -6.80
C SER A 361 6.09 8.83 -7.02
N LEU A 362 6.75 9.97 -6.90
CA LEU A 362 8.20 10.08 -7.03
C LEU A 362 8.95 9.29 -5.95
N SER A 363 8.37 9.15 -4.76
CA SER A 363 8.94 8.31 -3.69
C SER A 363 8.73 6.82 -3.97
N ALA A 364 7.60 6.45 -4.54
CA ALA A 364 7.22 5.07 -4.78
C ALA A 364 8.00 4.42 -5.92
N VAL A 365 8.31 5.16 -7.01
CA VAL A 365 9.01 4.60 -8.18
C VAL A 365 10.40 4.05 -7.81
N PRO A 366 11.32 4.82 -7.18
CA PRO A 366 12.60 4.27 -6.78
C PRO A 366 12.49 3.10 -5.81
N ARG A 367 11.58 3.17 -4.85
CA ARG A 367 11.34 2.08 -3.88
C ARG A 367 10.87 0.81 -4.57
N THR A 368 10.01 0.93 -5.57
CA THR A 368 9.53 -0.23 -6.35
C THR A 368 10.68 -0.94 -7.05
N PHE A 369 11.58 -0.20 -7.69
CA PHE A 369 12.78 -0.78 -8.30
C PHE A 369 13.70 -1.43 -7.27
N MET A 370 13.94 -0.76 -6.15
CA MET A 370 14.78 -1.31 -5.08
C MET A 370 14.16 -2.57 -4.47
N ASN A 371 12.86 -2.59 -4.24
CA ASN A 371 12.16 -3.76 -3.73
C ASN A 371 12.21 -4.93 -4.71
N ALA A 372 12.21 -4.67 -6.01
CA ALA A 372 12.34 -5.70 -7.03
C ALA A 372 13.70 -6.43 -6.97
N THR A 373 14.73 -5.81 -6.39
CA THR A 373 16.04 -6.45 -6.20
C THR A 373 16.12 -7.33 -4.96
N ALA A 374 15.12 -7.30 -4.07
CA ALA A 374 15.16 -7.99 -2.78
C ALA A 374 15.38 -9.50 -2.92
N GLY A 375 14.71 -10.14 -3.88
CA GLY A 375 14.87 -11.58 -4.13
C GLY A 375 16.30 -11.96 -4.52
N PHE A 376 16.92 -11.16 -5.38
CA PHE A 376 18.33 -11.34 -5.77
C PHE A 376 19.28 -11.22 -4.58
N LEU A 377 19.05 -10.20 -3.75
CA LEU A 377 19.88 -9.95 -2.56
C LEU A 377 19.73 -11.05 -1.53
N ILE A 378 18.53 -11.55 -1.28
CA ILE A 378 18.30 -12.64 -0.34
C ILE A 378 18.97 -13.92 -0.83
N GLU A 379 18.84 -14.26 -2.10
CA GLU A 379 19.50 -15.45 -2.66
C GLU A 379 21.02 -15.35 -2.64
N ALA A 380 21.57 -14.15 -2.82
CA ALA A 380 23.00 -13.92 -2.82
C ALA A 380 23.63 -13.95 -1.41
N MET A 381 22.93 -13.42 -0.40
CA MET A 381 23.53 -13.19 0.93
C MET A 381 22.78 -13.84 2.09
N GLY A 382 21.61 -14.40 1.86
CA GLY A 382 20.75 -14.98 2.89
C GLY A 382 19.90 -13.94 3.62
N TYR A 383 18.90 -14.40 4.37
CA TYR A 383 17.96 -13.50 5.06
C TYR A 383 18.61 -12.64 6.14
N VAL A 384 19.47 -13.20 6.97
CA VAL A 384 20.11 -12.46 8.07
C VAL A 384 20.90 -11.27 7.53
N ASN A 385 21.77 -11.52 6.56
CA ASN A 385 22.58 -10.46 5.94
C ASN A 385 21.72 -9.46 5.17
N PHE A 386 20.64 -9.92 4.54
CA PHE A 386 19.69 -9.07 3.84
C PHE A 386 19.01 -8.08 4.81
N PHE A 387 18.55 -8.54 5.97
CA PHE A 387 17.93 -7.66 6.96
C PHE A 387 18.92 -6.67 7.56
N TRP A 388 20.18 -7.07 7.76
CA TRP A 388 21.24 -6.15 8.15
C TRP A 388 21.50 -5.10 7.07
N LEU A 389 21.49 -5.49 5.80
CA LEU A 389 21.58 -4.54 4.68
C LEU A 389 20.42 -3.55 4.70
N CYS A 390 19.19 -4.01 4.91
CA CYS A 390 18.02 -3.14 5.03
C CYS A 390 18.15 -2.15 6.20
N PHE A 391 18.68 -2.60 7.33
CA PHE A 391 19.00 -1.74 8.46
C PHE A 391 20.03 -0.66 8.08
N MET A 392 21.09 -1.03 7.37
CA MET A 392 22.09 -0.08 6.88
C MET A 392 21.50 0.92 5.88
N LEU A 393 20.57 0.49 5.03
CA LEU A 393 19.89 1.37 4.07
C LEU A 393 18.95 2.39 4.74
N GLY A 394 18.58 2.18 5.98
CA GLY A 394 17.85 3.16 6.77
C GLY A 394 18.70 4.32 7.28
N ILE A 395 20.01 4.15 7.35
CA ILE A 395 20.94 5.17 7.88
C ILE A 395 20.92 6.47 7.05
N PRO A 396 21.04 6.46 5.70
CA PRO A 396 21.03 7.69 4.92
C PRO A 396 19.77 8.54 5.15
N GLY A 397 18.59 7.92 5.24
CA GLY A 397 17.34 8.62 5.53
C GLY A 397 17.35 9.31 6.89
N MET A 398 17.85 8.65 7.90
CA MET A 398 17.99 9.22 9.25
C MET A 398 19.02 10.35 9.29
N LEU A 399 20.14 10.21 8.56
CA LEU A 399 21.14 11.28 8.49
C LEU A 399 20.64 12.53 7.77
N LEU A 400 19.80 12.38 6.77
CA LEU A 400 19.20 13.51 6.06
C LEU A 400 18.26 14.36 6.96
N LEU A 401 17.79 13.81 8.07
CA LEU A 401 16.97 14.56 9.02
C LEU A 401 17.71 15.79 9.59
N PHE A 402 19.02 15.75 9.67
CA PHE A 402 19.81 16.92 10.11
C PHE A 402 19.65 18.11 9.16
N LYS A 403 19.39 17.87 7.89
CA LYS A 403 19.22 18.92 6.87
C LYS A 403 17.76 19.26 6.59
N VAL A 404 16.89 18.26 6.51
CA VAL A 404 15.48 18.48 6.09
C VAL A 404 14.53 18.72 7.24
N ALA A 405 14.84 18.21 8.43
CA ALA A 405 13.98 18.29 9.60
C ALA A 405 14.81 18.38 10.89
N PRO A 406 15.58 19.46 11.12
CA PRO A 406 16.35 19.61 12.35
C PRO A 406 15.46 19.50 13.57
N TRP A 407 15.96 18.90 14.64
CA TRP A 407 15.18 18.62 15.86
C TRP A 407 14.40 19.81 16.41
N ASN A 408 15.00 21.01 16.40
CA ASN A 408 14.39 22.24 16.88
C ASN A 408 13.81 23.11 15.76
N GLY A 409 13.73 22.61 14.51
CA GLY A 409 13.29 23.37 13.35
C GLY A 409 11.84 23.87 13.42
N ASP A 410 10.97 23.16 14.16
CA ASP A 410 9.57 23.56 14.34
C ASP A 410 9.38 24.77 15.27
N LYS A 411 10.45 25.21 15.93
CA LYS A 411 10.41 26.37 16.86
C LYS A 411 10.84 27.68 16.21
N ALA A 412 11.25 27.64 14.95
CA ALA A 412 11.56 28.79 14.14
C ALA A 412 10.40 29.13 13.21
#